data_b527544bed447b36fea2780a39747072
#
_entry.id   b527544bed447b36fea2780a39747072
#
_cell.length_a   1.000
_cell.length_b   1.000
_cell.length_c   1.000
_cell.angle_alpha   90.00
_cell.angle_beta   90.00
_cell.angle_gamma   90.00
#
_symmetry.space_group_name_H-M   'P 1'
#
loop_
_entity.id
_entity.type
_entity.pdbx_description
1 polymer ?
#
loop_
_entity_poly.entity_id
_entity_poly.type
_entity_poly.pdbx_seq_one_letter_code
_entity_poly.pdbx_strand_id
1 'polypeptide(L)'
;MRYSRNRIYISEKEQQQLKEYKIFLAGCGIGSVIAECALRLGFENITIADSDNVELSNLNRQNYTDENIGTAKTESIKKRLLQINPDANITTHNLYLTESNIEQLLAGHNVAINALDFQGNAPFVFDELCQKNNIPALHPYNIGWAALLFIIMPTGAGLASISNEYTGFEKKAVSFFLNKMDNGQREWVEDVLME
;
A
#
# COMPACT_ATOMS: atom_id res chain seq x y z
N MET A 1 24.89 -10.14 -8.92
CA MET A 1 23.41 -10.04 -9.08
C MET A 1 22.84 -9.22 -7.94
N ARG A 2 21.93 -8.25 -8.22
CA ARG A 2 21.35 -7.32 -7.22
C ARG A 2 20.66 -8.04 -6.06
N TYR A 3 19.92 -9.10 -6.35
CA TYR A 3 19.10 -9.84 -5.38
C TYR A 3 19.72 -11.15 -4.87
N SER A 4 21.02 -11.35 -5.04
CA SER A 4 21.68 -12.63 -4.68
C SER A 4 21.58 -13.00 -3.19
N ARG A 5 21.29 -12.06 -2.31
CA ARG A 5 21.09 -12.31 -0.88
C ARG A 5 19.70 -12.82 -0.51
N ASN A 6 18.73 -12.72 -1.44
CA ASN A 6 17.38 -13.27 -1.26
C ASN A 6 17.34 -14.81 -1.38
N ARG A 7 18.37 -15.42 -1.94
CA ARG A 7 18.45 -16.86 -2.27
C ARG A 7 18.17 -17.83 -1.11
N ILE A 8 18.21 -17.36 0.13
CA ILE A 8 17.89 -18.19 1.30
C ILE A 8 16.38 -18.35 1.46
N TYR A 9 15.59 -17.38 0.98
CA TYR A 9 14.13 -17.34 1.11
C TYR A 9 13.41 -17.51 -0.22
N ILE A 10 14.05 -17.11 -1.32
CA ILE A 10 13.47 -17.00 -2.66
C ILE A 10 14.39 -17.75 -3.63
N SER A 11 13.85 -18.75 -4.33
CA SER A 11 14.57 -19.45 -5.39
C SER A 11 14.81 -18.53 -6.60
N GLU A 12 15.72 -18.92 -7.49
CA GLU A 12 15.99 -18.15 -8.72
C GLU A 12 14.74 -18.01 -9.60
N LYS A 13 13.92 -19.06 -9.66
CA LYS A 13 12.65 -19.06 -10.40
C LYS A 13 11.65 -18.07 -9.81
N GLU A 14 11.50 -18.05 -8.50
CA GLU A 14 10.62 -17.11 -7.82
C GLU A 14 11.14 -15.67 -7.95
N GLN A 15 12.47 -15.47 -7.88
CA GLN A 15 13.06 -14.16 -8.08
C GLN A 15 12.78 -13.60 -9.49
N GLN A 16 12.80 -14.47 -10.51
CA GLN A 16 12.43 -14.10 -11.87
C GLN A 16 10.93 -13.77 -11.96
N GLN A 17 10.07 -14.53 -11.29
CA GLN A 17 8.64 -14.22 -11.23
C GLN A 17 8.36 -12.88 -10.56
N LEU A 18 9.02 -12.58 -9.43
CA LEU A 18 8.90 -11.28 -8.74
C LEU A 18 9.27 -10.12 -9.65
N LYS A 19 10.31 -10.29 -10.44
CA LYS A 19 10.76 -9.27 -11.40
C LYS A 19 9.70 -8.92 -12.45
N GLU A 20 8.93 -9.91 -12.88
CA GLU A 20 7.89 -9.76 -13.91
C GLU A 20 6.55 -9.27 -13.33
N TYR A 21 6.36 -9.43 -12.01
CA TYR A 21 5.13 -9.04 -11.32
C TYR A 21 4.94 -7.54 -11.32
N LYS A 22 3.73 -7.10 -11.68
CA LYS A 22 3.36 -5.69 -11.74
C LYS A 22 2.56 -5.30 -10.49
N ILE A 23 3.09 -4.38 -9.72
CA ILE A 23 2.44 -3.85 -8.51
C ILE A 23 1.82 -2.49 -8.84
N PHE A 24 0.55 -2.31 -8.48
CA PHE A 24 -0.06 -0.99 -8.40
C PHE A 24 -0.13 -0.52 -6.95
N LEU A 25 0.34 0.68 -6.68
CA LEU A 25 0.41 1.26 -5.35
C LEU A 25 -0.38 2.56 -5.30
N ALA A 26 -1.48 2.55 -4.58
CA ALA A 26 -2.34 3.70 -4.34
C ALA A 26 -1.98 4.35 -3.00
N GLY A 27 -1.51 5.60 -3.04
CA GLY A 27 -1.04 6.35 -1.88
C GLY A 27 0.45 6.19 -1.59
N CYS A 28 1.13 7.32 -1.39
CA CYS A 28 2.57 7.42 -1.13
C CYS A 28 2.92 7.79 0.33
N GLY A 29 2.00 7.68 1.25
CA GLY A 29 2.28 7.78 2.68
C GLY A 29 3.13 6.56 3.13
N ILE A 30 2.49 5.59 3.77
CA ILE A 30 3.10 4.28 4.08
C ILE A 30 3.56 3.56 2.81
N GLY A 31 2.85 3.78 1.69
CA GLY A 31 3.19 3.25 0.37
C GLY A 31 4.61 3.58 -0.09
N SER A 32 5.17 4.71 0.31
CA SER A 32 6.54 5.09 -0.03
C SER A 32 7.58 4.10 0.53
N VAL A 33 7.38 3.63 1.75
CA VAL A 33 8.24 2.62 2.40
C VAL A 33 8.02 1.25 1.75
N ILE A 34 6.77 0.89 1.48
CA ILE A 34 6.40 -0.39 0.87
C ILE A 34 6.99 -0.49 -0.54
N ALA A 35 6.93 0.57 -1.34
CA ALA A 35 7.50 0.60 -2.68
C ALA A 35 9.02 0.32 -2.67
N GLU A 36 9.77 0.92 -1.72
CA GLU A 36 11.19 0.65 -1.57
C GLU A 36 11.45 -0.80 -1.13
N CYS A 37 10.71 -1.30 -0.15
CA CYS A 37 10.83 -2.70 0.29
C CYS A 37 10.53 -3.68 -0.84
N ALA A 38 9.47 -3.45 -1.61
CA ALA A 38 9.11 -4.26 -2.76
C ALA A 38 10.21 -4.28 -3.83
N LEU A 39 10.76 -3.11 -4.18
CA LEU A 39 11.88 -3.03 -5.12
C LEU A 39 13.12 -3.78 -4.62
N ARG A 40 13.46 -3.65 -3.34
CA ARG A 40 14.59 -4.36 -2.72
C ARG A 40 14.39 -5.87 -2.65
N LEU A 41 13.15 -6.32 -2.56
CA LEU A 41 12.78 -7.74 -2.65
C LEU A 41 12.88 -8.28 -4.09
N GLY A 42 12.76 -7.41 -5.10
CA GLY A 42 12.96 -7.78 -6.51
C GLY A 42 11.76 -7.52 -7.41
N PHE A 43 10.73 -6.82 -6.95
CA PHE A 43 9.66 -6.33 -7.81
C PHE A 43 10.18 -5.12 -8.62
N GLU A 44 10.35 -5.29 -9.91
CA GLU A 44 10.93 -4.26 -10.76
C GLU A 44 9.89 -3.49 -11.60
N ASN A 45 8.61 -3.87 -11.53
CA ASN A 45 7.51 -3.20 -12.22
C ASN A 45 6.54 -2.62 -11.20
N ILE A 46 6.66 -1.32 -10.92
CA ILE A 46 5.87 -0.64 -9.88
C ILE A 46 5.20 0.59 -10.48
N THR A 47 3.88 0.63 -10.40
CA THR A 47 3.07 1.82 -10.72
C THR A 47 2.59 2.46 -9.42
N ILE A 48 2.74 3.77 -9.30
CA ILE A 48 2.46 4.53 -8.10
C ILE A 48 1.53 5.69 -8.42
N ALA A 49 0.46 5.87 -7.66
CA ALA A 49 -0.46 6.99 -7.79
C ALA A 49 -0.69 7.71 -6.46
N ASP A 50 -0.53 9.03 -6.46
CA ASP A 50 -0.76 9.93 -5.33
C ASP A 50 -0.86 11.36 -5.84
N SER A 51 -1.65 12.22 -5.21
CA SER A 51 -1.83 13.62 -5.61
C SER A 51 -1.05 14.62 -4.74
N ASP A 52 -0.49 14.16 -3.62
CA ASP A 52 0.08 15.03 -2.62
C ASP A 52 1.51 15.45 -2.93
N ASN A 53 1.89 16.57 -2.32
CA ASN A 53 3.29 16.95 -2.17
C ASN A 53 3.85 16.48 -0.83
N VAL A 54 5.16 16.40 -0.76
CA VAL A 54 5.88 16.10 0.49
C VAL A 54 5.83 17.30 1.41
N GLU A 55 5.44 17.07 2.65
CA GLU A 55 5.39 18.08 3.72
C GLU A 55 6.42 17.74 4.81
N LEU A 56 6.84 18.75 5.58
CA LEU A 56 7.73 18.56 6.73
C LEU A 56 7.19 17.51 7.72
N SER A 57 5.87 17.54 7.95
CA SER A 57 5.17 16.59 8.82
C SER A 57 5.21 15.12 8.35
N ASN A 58 5.59 14.88 7.10
CA ASN A 58 5.70 13.52 6.56
C ASN A 58 7.03 12.85 6.90
N LEU A 59 8.09 13.63 7.15
CA LEU A 59 9.45 13.12 7.29
C LEU A 59 9.66 12.20 8.49
N ASN A 60 8.79 12.25 9.48
CA ASN A 60 8.89 11.39 10.67
C ASN A 60 8.51 9.91 10.42
N ARG A 61 7.81 9.60 9.31
CA ARG A 61 7.27 8.25 9.06
C ARG A 61 7.22 7.81 7.60
N GLN A 62 7.37 8.74 6.65
CA GLN A 62 7.35 8.45 5.22
C GLN A 62 8.78 8.45 4.67
N ASN A 63 8.98 7.84 3.51
CA ASN A 63 10.31 7.60 2.93
C ASN A 63 10.81 8.80 2.10
N TYR A 64 10.80 9.98 2.70
CA TYR A 64 11.23 11.25 2.10
C TYR A 64 12.34 11.90 2.93
N THR A 65 13.03 12.84 2.31
CA THR A 65 14.08 13.66 2.93
C THR A 65 13.69 15.14 2.87
N ASP A 66 14.41 15.99 3.61
CA ASP A 66 14.21 17.44 3.63
C ASP A 66 14.24 18.07 2.23
N GLU A 67 15.09 17.56 1.35
CA GLU A 67 15.20 17.99 -0.05
C GLU A 67 13.94 17.74 -0.88
N ASN A 68 13.04 16.86 -0.42
CA ASN A 68 11.81 16.52 -1.12
C ASN A 68 10.64 17.45 -0.76
N ILE A 69 10.75 18.27 0.29
CA ILE A 69 9.67 19.13 0.74
C ILE A 69 9.18 20.02 -0.41
N GLY A 70 7.85 20.03 -0.61
CA GLY A 70 7.19 20.78 -1.68
C GLY A 70 7.16 20.08 -3.05
N THR A 71 7.88 18.95 -3.23
CA THR A 71 7.83 18.17 -4.48
C THR A 71 6.71 17.13 -4.43
N ALA A 72 6.19 16.72 -5.59
CA ALA A 72 5.20 15.65 -5.65
C ALA A 72 5.75 14.36 -5.01
N LYS A 73 4.95 13.71 -4.16
CA LYS A 73 5.33 12.45 -3.50
C LYS A 73 5.72 11.38 -4.51
N THR A 74 4.95 11.28 -5.60
CA THR A 74 5.20 10.32 -6.69
C THR A 74 6.55 10.51 -7.37
N GLU A 75 6.94 11.74 -7.66
CA GLU A 75 8.23 12.04 -8.29
C GLU A 75 9.41 11.81 -7.34
N SER A 76 9.24 12.18 -6.09
CA SER A 76 10.26 11.98 -5.06
C SER A 76 10.55 10.49 -4.83
N ILE A 77 9.52 9.66 -4.71
CA ILE A 77 9.71 8.22 -4.54
C ILE A 77 10.24 7.55 -5.81
N LYS A 78 9.80 7.96 -7.01
CA LYS A 78 10.35 7.47 -8.27
C LYS A 78 11.85 7.71 -8.35
N LYS A 79 12.31 8.94 -8.08
CA LYS A 79 13.73 9.29 -8.06
C LYS A 79 14.52 8.39 -7.10
N ARG A 80 13.98 8.17 -5.89
CA ARG A 80 14.58 7.30 -4.89
C ARG A 80 14.67 5.85 -5.34
N LEU A 81 13.61 5.30 -5.91
CA LEU A 81 13.59 3.92 -6.39
C LEU A 81 14.59 3.71 -7.53
N LEU A 82 14.70 4.65 -8.47
CA LEU A 82 15.66 4.59 -9.57
C LEU A 82 17.12 4.76 -9.10
N GLN A 83 17.37 5.41 -7.97
CA GLN A 83 18.70 5.42 -7.34
C GLN A 83 19.08 4.04 -6.78
N ILE A 84 18.11 3.22 -6.38
CA ILE A 84 18.32 1.85 -5.87
C ILE A 84 18.48 0.87 -7.04
N ASN A 85 17.61 0.96 -8.04
CA ASN A 85 17.66 0.15 -9.25
C ASN A 85 17.31 1.01 -10.47
N PRO A 86 18.32 1.49 -11.23
CA PRO A 86 18.09 2.32 -12.40
C PRO A 86 17.40 1.59 -13.56
N ASP A 87 17.44 0.25 -13.55
CA ASP A 87 16.81 -0.60 -14.58
C ASP A 87 15.35 -0.93 -14.29
N ALA A 88 14.83 -0.52 -13.12
CA ALA A 88 13.44 -0.79 -12.73
C ALA A 88 12.45 0.07 -13.56
N ASN A 89 11.32 -0.53 -13.89
CA ASN A 89 10.20 0.13 -14.56
C ASN A 89 9.28 0.78 -13.53
N ILE A 90 9.51 2.06 -13.24
CA ILE A 90 8.73 2.83 -12.26
C ILE A 90 7.85 3.83 -13.00
N THR A 91 6.54 3.59 -12.99
CA THR A 91 5.52 4.49 -13.53
C THR A 91 4.86 5.29 -12.41
N THR A 92 4.67 6.58 -12.61
CA THR A 92 4.06 7.46 -11.61
C THR A 92 2.91 8.25 -12.19
N HIS A 93 1.85 8.42 -11.39
CA HIS A 93 0.68 9.22 -11.72
C HIS A 93 0.46 10.23 -10.58
N ASN A 94 0.79 11.49 -10.83
CA ASN A 94 0.50 12.58 -9.88
C ASN A 94 -0.93 13.06 -10.07
N LEU A 95 -1.88 12.33 -9.48
CA LEU A 95 -3.30 12.61 -9.59
C LEU A 95 -4.09 12.06 -8.40
N TYR A 96 -5.25 12.63 -8.14
CA TYR A 96 -6.20 12.11 -7.18
C TYR A 96 -6.91 10.88 -7.75
N LEU A 97 -6.95 9.79 -6.97
CA LEU A 97 -7.63 8.57 -7.37
C LEU A 97 -9.15 8.71 -7.18
N THR A 98 -9.87 8.44 -8.24
CA THR A 98 -11.33 8.49 -8.32
C THR A 98 -11.87 7.24 -8.99
N GLU A 99 -13.15 6.94 -8.81
CA GLU A 99 -13.80 5.82 -9.49
C GLU A 99 -13.55 5.82 -11.00
N SER A 100 -13.53 7.00 -11.62
CA SER A 100 -13.37 7.14 -13.08
C SER A 100 -11.96 6.82 -13.60
N ASN A 101 -10.91 6.87 -12.77
CA ASN A 101 -9.54 6.63 -13.22
C ASN A 101 -8.90 5.36 -12.64
N ILE A 102 -9.37 4.87 -11.50
CA ILE A 102 -8.81 3.69 -10.83
C ILE A 102 -8.86 2.46 -11.75
N GLU A 103 -9.97 2.18 -12.42
CA GLU A 103 -10.14 0.98 -13.25
C GLU A 103 -9.11 0.93 -14.38
N GLN A 104 -8.89 2.07 -15.05
CA GLN A 104 -7.89 2.17 -16.12
C GLN A 104 -6.47 1.98 -15.59
N LEU A 105 -6.17 2.54 -14.42
CA LEU A 105 -4.85 2.46 -13.80
C LEU A 105 -4.53 1.07 -13.27
N LEU A 106 -5.54 0.32 -12.79
CA LEU A 106 -5.38 -1.07 -12.32
C LEU A 106 -5.13 -2.06 -13.44
N ALA A 107 -5.50 -1.74 -14.68
CA ALA A 107 -5.42 -2.67 -15.79
C ALA A 107 -4.03 -3.28 -15.98
N GLY A 108 -3.98 -4.61 -16.02
CA GLY A 108 -2.75 -5.37 -16.26
C GLY A 108 -1.80 -5.49 -15.08
N HIS A 109 -2.20 -5.09 -13.87
CA HIS A 109 -1.43 -5.33 -12.64
C HIS A 109 -1.78 -6.69 -12.02
N ASN A 110 -0.84 -7.27 -11.29
CA ASN A 110 -0.98 -8.57 -10.64
C ASN A 110 -1.43 -8.48 -9.18
N VAL A 111 -1.09 -7.38 -8.53
CA VAL A 111 -1.44 -7.09 -7.15
C VAL A 111 -1.56 -5.57 -6.96
N ALA A 112 -2.47 -5.15 -6.10
CA ALA A 112 -2.64 -3.76 -5.73
C ALA A 112 -2.39 -3.56 -4.24
N ILE A 113 -1.81 -2.42 -3.89
CA ILE A 113 -1.63 -1.99 -2.50
C ILE A 113 -2.46 -0.73 -2.30
N ASN A 114 -3.46 -0.83 -1.44
CA ASN A 114 -4.35 0.26 -1.10
C ASN A 114 -3.86 0.93 0.19
N ALA A 115 -3.06 1.97 0.03
CA ALA A 115 -2.54 2.79 1.12
C ALA A 115 -3.20 4.18 1.15
N LEU A 116 -4.46 4.25 0.69
CA LEU A 116 -5.29 5.46 0.71
C LEU A 116 -5.87 5.70 2.09
N ASP A 117 -5.98 6.96 2.47
CA ASP A 117 -6.65 7.37 3.70
C ASP A 117 -8.17 7.20 3.59
N PHE A 118 -8.82 6.79 4.69
CA PHE A 118 -10.27 6.62 4.77
C PHE A 118 -11.02 7.95 5.02
N GLN A 119 -10.66 8.99 4.28
CA GLN A 119 -11.38 10.28 4.31
C GLN A 119 -12.65 10.28 3.44
N GLY A 120 -12.85 9.23 2.64
CA GLY A 120 -13.98 9.07 1.73
C GLY A 120 -14.14 7.62 1.27
N ASN A 121 -14.86 7.43 0.15
CA ASN A 121 -15.15 6.09 -0.39
C ASN A 121 -14.04 5.52 -1.27
N ALA A 122 -13.01 6.29 -1.62
CA ALA A 122 -11.97 5.87 -2.56
C ALA A 122 -11.30 4.52 -2.20
N PRO A 123 -10.96 4.22 -0.92
CA PRO A 123 -10.40 2.91 -0.57
C PRO A 123 -11.36 1.74 -0.84
N PHE A 124 -12.67 1.93 -0.67
CA PHE A 124 -13.69 0.91 -0.92
C PHE A 124 -13.87 0.67 -2.41
N VAL A 125 -14.03 1.75 -3.17
CA VAL A 125 -14.13 1.70 -4.64
C VAL A 125 -12.88 1.05 -5.25
N PHE A 126 -11.71 1.35 -4.71
CA PHE A 126 -10.45 0.74 -5.13
C PHE A 126 -10.50 -0.79 -4.99
N ASP A 127 -10.94 -1.29 -3.84
CA ASP A 127 -11.03 -2.74 -3.58
C ASP A 127 -12.08 -3.42 -4.45
N GLU A 128 -13.27 -2.81 -4.60
CA GLU A 128 -14.31 -3.33 -5.48
C GLU A 128 -13.81 -3.47 -6.92
N LEU A 129 -13.08 -2.47 -7.41
CA LEU A 129 -12.47 -2.51 -8.75
C LEU A 129 -11.32 -3.52 -8.83
N CYS A 130 -10.53 -3.70 -7.78
CA CYS A 130 -9.54 -4.76 -7.70
C CYS A 130 -10.20 -6.14 -7.80
N GLN A 131 -11.26 -6.39 -7.03
CA GLN A 131 -11.99 -7.67 -7.06
C GLN A 131 -12.62 -7.91 -8.44
N LYS A 132 -13.26 -6.90 -9.04
CA LYS A 132 -13.83 -6.96 -10.39
C LYS A 132 -12.81 -7.34 -11.46
N ASN A 133 -11.57 -6.86 -11.31
CA ASN A 133 -10.46 -7.10 -12.23
C ASN A 133 -9.61 -8.33 -11.86
N ASN A 134 -10.05 -9.14 -10.89
CA ASN A 134 -9.34 -10.32 -10.40
C ASN A 134 -7.92 -10.02 -9.85
N ILE A 135 -7.77 -8.86 -9.20
CA ILE A 135 -6.52 -8.39 -8.60
C ILE A 135 -6.65 -8.45 -7.08
N PRO A 136 -5.78 -9.20 -6.36
CA PRO A 136 -5.73 -9.12 -4.91
C PRO A 136 -5.28 -7.74 -4.45
N ALA A 137 -5.95 -7.20 -3.41
CA ALA A 137 -5.61 -5.93 -2.79
C ALA A 137 -5.06 -6.13 -1.37
N LEU A 138 -3.98 -5.42 -1.05
CA LEU A 138 -3.36 -5.42 0.25
C LEU A 138 -3.58 -4.05 0.90
N HIS A 139 -4.11 -4.05 2.14
CA HIS A 139 -4.28 -2.85 2.95
C HIS A 139 -3.33 -2.87 4.14
N PRO A 140 -2.24 -2.11 4.10
CA PRO A 140 -1.36 -1.92 5.25
C PRO A 140 -1.92 -0.84 6.18
N TYR A 141 -2.01 -1.16 7.46
CA TYR A 141 -2.40 -0.22 8.52
C TYR A 141 -1.29 -0.09 9.55
N ASN A 142 -0.95 1.14 9.88
CA ASN A 142 -0.09 1.45 11.01
C ASN A 142 -0.97 1.93 12.18
N ILE A 143 -0.92 1.23 13.30
CA ILE A 143 -1.67 1.54 14.52
C ILE A 143 -0.68 1.79 15.67
N GLY A 144 0.20 2.76 15.49
CA GLY A 144 1.22 3.11 16.48
C GLY A 144 2.23 1.97 16.69
N TRP A 145 2.12 1.24 17.79
CA TRP A 145 3.00 0.11 18.13
C TRP A 145 2.61 -1.23 17.47
N ALA A 146 1.52 -1.25 16.72
CA ALA A 146 1.07 -2.42 16.00
C ALA A 146 0.86 -2.12 14.51
N ALA A 147 0.74 -3.16 13.71
CA ALA A 147 0.38 -3.08 12.31
C ALA A 147 -0.64 -4.16 11.98
N LEU A 148 -1.55 -3.84 11.06
CA LEU A 148 -2.45 -4.81 10.44
C LEU A 148 -2.20 -4.84 8.95
N LEU A 149 -2.36 -6.01 8.35
CA LEU A 149 -2.39 -6.18 6.90
C LEU A 149 -3.66 -6.92 6.53
N PHE A 150 -4.57 -6.27 5.83
CA PHE A 150 -5.71 -6.96 5.23
C PHE A 150 -5.33 -7.42 3.82
N ILE A 151 -5.68 -8.64 3.50
CA ILE A 151 -5.51 -9.21 2.17
C ILE A 151 -6.92 -9.50 1.65
N ILE A 152 -7.34 -8.71 0.68
CA ILE A 152 -8.65 -8.86 0.03
C ILE A 152 -8.44 -9.60 -1.28
N MET A 153 -8.86 -10.86 -1.27
CA MET A 153 -8.78 -11.70 -2.46
C MET A 153 -9.93 -11.37 -3.43
N PRO A 154 -9.76 -11.60 -4.73
CA PRO A 154 -10.79 -11.34 -5.74
C PRO A 154 -12.14 -11.97 -5.45
N THR A 155 -12.16 -13.14 -4.84
CA THR A 155 -13.38 -13.87 -4.44
C THR A 155 -13.64 -13.83 -2.93
N GLY A 156 -12.86 -13.05 -2.19
CA GLY A 156 -12.94 -12.93 -0.74
C GLY A 156 -13.95 -11.88 -0.29
N ALA A 157 -14.09 -11.75 1.03
CA ALA A 157 -14.84 -10.67 1.65
C ALA A 157 -14.09 -9.34 1.46
N GLY A 158 -14.79 -8.29 1.04
CA GLY A 158 -14.26 -6.93 0.95
C GLY A 158 -14.42 -6.15 2.25
N LEU A 159 -13.95 -4.89 2.26
CA LEU A 159 -14.04 -3.99 3.41
C LEU A 159 -15.49 -3.76 3.86
N ALA A 160 -16.46 -3.78 2.96
CA ALA A 160 -17.87 -3.66 3.26
C ALA A 160 -18.41 -4.77 4.19
N SER A 161 -17.71 -5.92 4.29
CA SER A 161 -18.05 -6.96 5.26
C SER A 161 -17.72 -6.59 6.70
N ILE A 162 -16.89 -5.59 6.92
CA ILE A 162 -16.53 -5.03 8.22
C ILE A 162 -17.47 -3.86 8.55
N SER A 163 -17.60 -2.91 7.65
CA SER A 163 -18.50 -1.76 7.76
C SER A 163 -18.73 -1.12 6.41
N ASN A 164 -19.96 -0.65 6.17
CA ASN A 164 -20.32 0.16 4.99
C ASN A 164 -20.13 1.67 5.21
N GLU A 165 -19.71 2.07 6.40
CA GLU A 165 -19.47 3.47 6.74
C GLU A 165 -17.99 3.79 6.60
N TYR A 166 -17.68 4.81 5.81
CA TYR A 166 -16.30 5.24 5.53
C TYR A 166 -15.68 5.99 6.71
N THR A 167 -16.48 6.83 7.39
CA THR A 167 -16.00 7.65 8.51
C THR A 167 -15.60 6.77 9.69
N GLY A 168 -14.34 6.91 10.12
CA GLY A 168 -13.79 6.14 11.23
C GLY A 168 -13.69 4.64 10.95
N PHE A 169 -13.53 4.27 9.66
CA PHE A 169 -13.45 2.86 9.26
C PHE A 169 -12.31 2.14 9.96
N GLU A 170 -11.15 2.79 10.12
CA GLU A 170 -9.99 2.21 10.80
C GLU A 170 -10.33 1.75 12.22
N LYS A 171 -11.05 2.57 12.99
CA LYS A 171 -11.51 2.19 14.35
C LYS A 171 -12.46 1.01 14.30
N LYS A 172 -13.39 0.97 13.33
CA LYS A 172 -14.31 -0.15 13.14
C LYS A 172 -13.60 -1.43 12.74
N ALA A 173 -12.62 -1.34 11.84
CA ALA A 173 -11.81 -2.47 11.43
C ALA A 173 -11.04 -3.06 12.61
N VAL A 174 -10.38 -2.22 13.41
CA VAL A 174 -9.66 -2.69 14.60
C VAL A 174 -10.62 -3.31 15.59
N SER A 175 -11.78 -2.68 15.88
CA SER A 175 -12.80 -3.24 16.77
C SER A 175 -13.32 -4.58 16.28
N PHE A 176 -13.53 -4.75 14.96
CA PHE A 176 -13.95 -6.01 14.36
C PHE A 176 -12.95 -7.14 14.64
N PHE A 177 -11.65 -6.86 14.51
CA PHE A 177 -10.61 -7.86 14.76
C PHE A 177 -10.43 -8.12 16.26
N LEU A 178 -10.47 -7.10 17.10
CA LEU A 178 -10.40 -7.27 18.55
C LEU A 178 -11.49 -8.20 19.07
N ASN A 179 -12.70 -8.12 18.52
CA ASN A 179 -13.80 -9.00 18.88
C ASN A 179 -13.59 -10.47 18.46
N LYS A 180 -12.62 -10.73 17.56
CA LYS A 180 -12.26 -12.07 17.10
C LYS A 180 -10.97 -12.61 17.73
N MET A 181 -10.23 -11.77 18.46
CA MET A 181 -8.99 -12.18 19.13
C MET A 181 -9.32 -12.72 20.54
N ASP A 182 -8.77 -13.87 20.87
CA ASP A 182 -8.79 -14.40 22.23
C ASP A 182 -7.84 -13.62 23.14
N ASN A 183 -8.38 -13.11 24.21
CA ASN A 183 -7.84 -12.58 25.45
C ASN A 183 -6.31 -12.42 25.61
N GLY A 184 -5.87 -11.22 25.96
CA GLY A 184 -4.55 -10.89 26.52
C GLY A 184 -3.83 -9.71 25.85
N GLN A 185 -4.19 -9.35 24.62
CA GLN A 185 -3.66 -8.16 23.95
C GLN A 185 -4.76 -7.11 23.65
N ARG A 186 -5.99 -7.41 24.07
CA ARG A 186 -7.18 -6.60 23.78
C ARG A 186 -7.13 -5.25 24.48
N GLU A 187 -6.82 -5.24 25.77
CA GLU A 187 -6.79 -4.02 26.59
C GLU A 187 -5.84 -2.97 26.02
N TRP A 188 -4.63 -3.39 25.62
CA TRP A 188 -3.64 -2.48 25.05
C TRP A 188 -4.10 -1.84 23.73
N VAL A 189 -4.77 -2.61 22.85
CA VAL A 189 -5.26 -2.07 21.57
C VAL A 189 -6.51 -1.22 21.80
N GLU A 190 -7.35 -1.52 22.76
CA GLU A 190 -8.49 -0.70 23.16
C GLU A 190 -8.03 0.67 23.66
N ASP A 191 -6.97 0.74 24.45
CA ASP A 191 -6.39 2.01 24.93
C ASP A 191 -5.92 2.89 23.77
N VAL A 192 -5.22 2.31 22.79
CA VAL A 192 -4.74 3.03 21.59
C VAL A 192 -5.90 3.53 20.71
N LEU A 193 -7.06 2.85 20.72
CA LEU A 193 -8.23 3.28 19.94
C LEU A 193 -9.03 4.41 20.59
N MET A 194 -8.86 4.59 21.92
CA MET A 194 -9.60 5.63 22.66
C MET A 194 -8.89 6.99 22.63
N GLU A 195 -7.61 7.05 22.25
CA GLU A 195 -6.86 8.29 21.97
C GLU A 195 -7.18 8.81 20.55
#